data_4b6bff075d631e321acbf4508f091b6d
#
_entry.id   4b6bff075d631e321acbf4508f091b6d
#
_cell.length_a   1.000
_cell.length_b   1.000
_cell.length_c   1.000
_cell.angle_alpha   90.00
_cell.angle_beta   90.00
_cell.angle_gamma   90.00
#
_symmetry.space_group_name_H-M   'P 1'
#
loop_
_entity.id
_entity.type
_entity.pdbx_description
1 polymer ?
#
loop_
_entity_poly.entity_id
_entity_poly.type
_entity_poly.pdbx_seq_one_letter_code
_entity_poly.pdbx_strand_id
1 'polypeptide(L)'
;MGNNKGPQKMRDTDIAYIAGLFDGEGSIDFKRRKEKRGKYTTNAMQITMRIEMTDESILKWIHATLKLGTVRKRNRSPSVKKHWKDRWVYTLRFRQAYQVCCLIWPYAHIKLDKIQQIIDHYNPKIFNDKVVDLDTYRKAMALE
;
A
#
# COMPACT_ATOMS: atom_id res chain seq x y z
N MET A 1 31.73 16.21 -1.34
CA MET A 1 31.08 15.44 -2.35
C MET A 1 29.70 15.98 -2.63
N GLY A 2 29.50 16.38 -3.81
CA GLY A 2 28.22 16.84 -4.22
C GLY A 2 27.25 15.70 -4.25
N ASN A 3 26.50 15.61 -3.22
CA ASN A 3 25.49 14.60 -3.14
C ASN A 3 24.18 15.06 -3.69
N ASN A 4 24.24 15.97 -4.60
CA ASN A 4 23.03 16.40 -5.22
C ASN A 4 22.60 15.36 -6.21
N LYS A 5 21.80 14.56 -5.73
CA LYS A 5 21.24 13.51 -6.52
C LYS A 5 19.84 13.90 -6.81
N GLY A 6 19.47 13.77 -8.03
CA GLY A 6 18.09 13.77 -8.37
C GLY A 6 17.34 12.74 -7.52
N PRO A 7 16.02 12.62 -7.66
CA PRO A 7 15.25 11.66 -6.87
C PRO A 7 15.86 10.27 -7.02
N GLN A 8 16.20 9.69 -5.88
CA GLN A 8 16.75 8.33 -5.89
C GLN A 8 15.74 7.37 -6.48
N LYS A 9 16.19 6.63 -7.48
CA LYS A 9 15.38 5.59 -8.07
C LYS A 9 15.19 4.48 -7.05
N MET A 10 13.94 4.05 -6.82
CA MET A 10 13.66 2.92 -5.96
C MET A 10 14.34 1.66 -6.50
N ARG A 11 14.99 0.92 -5.62
CA ARG A 11 15.63 -0.33 -5.99
C ARG A 11 14.61 -1.46 -5.95
N ASP A 12 14.75 -2.42 -6.86
CA ASP A 12 13.89 -3.59 -6.89
C ASP A 12 13.94 -4.38 -5.58
N THR A 13 15.11 -4.42 -4.95
CA THR A 13 15.26 -5.09 -3.66
C THR A 13 14.45 -4.43 -2.56
N ASP A 14 14.35 -3.11 -2.57
CA ASP A 14 13.53 -2.38 -1.59
C ASP A 14 12.04 -2.67 -1.82
N ILE A 15 11.61 -2.67 -3.08
CA ILE A 15 10.23 -2.97 -3.44
C ILE A 15 9.88 -4.40 -3.05
N ALA A 16 10.77 -5.35 -3.31
CA ALA A 16 10.56 -6.75 -2.94
C ALA A 16 10.44 -6.92 -1.41
N TYR A 17 11.26 -6.20 -0.66
CA TYR A 17 11.19 -6.22 0.80
C TYR A 17 9.83 -5.69 1.30
N ILE A 18 9.39 -4.59 0.74
CA ILE A 18 8.09 -3.98 1.09
C ILE A 18 6.95 -4.94 0.74
N ALA A 19 7.02 -5.58 -0.42
CA ALA A 19 6.03 -6.58 -0.82
C ALA A 19 5.95 -7.73 0.18
N GLY A 20 7.09 -8.21 0.66
CA GLY A 20 7.15 -9.25 1.68
C GLY A 20 6.55 -8.80 3.01
N LEU A 21 6.77 -7.55 3.40
CA LEU A 21 6.15 -7.00 4.60
C LEU A 21 4.63 -6.93 4.47
N PHE A 22 4.10 -6.52 3.33
CA PHE A 22 2.66 -6.54 3.11
C PHE A 22 2.10 -7.96 3.13
N ASP A 23 2.81 -8.91 2.53
CA ASP A 23 2.38 -10.30 2.54
C ASP A 23 2.29 -10.88 3.96
N GLY A 24 3.28 -10.56 4.80
CA GLY A 24 3.36 -11.12 6.13
C GLY A 24 2.60 -10.35 7.20
N GLU A 25 2.72 -9.03 7.20
CA GLU A 25 2.22 -8.18 8.29
C GLU A 25 1.15 -7.19 7.83
N GLY A 26 0.88 -7.10 6.54
CA GLY A 26 -0.05 -6.13 6.03
C GLY A 26 -1.50 -6.60 6.04
N SER A 27 -2.40 -5.65 5.90
CA SER A 27 -3.80 -5.92 5.61
C SER A 27 -4.24 -5.06 4.43
N ILE A 28 -5.06 -5.64 3.58
CA ILE A 28 -5.57 -4.96 2.40
C ILE A 28 -7.09 -5.07 2.42
N ASP A 29 -7.75 -3.90 2.46
CA ASP A 29 -9.20 -3.81 2.39
C ASP A 29 -9.61 -3.36 1.00
N PHE A 30 -10.44 -4.15 0.37
CA PHE A 30 -11.09 -3.82 -0.88
C PHE A 30 -12.54 -4.27 -0.78
N LYS A 31 -13.42 -3.35 -0.39
CA LYS A 31 -14.83 -3.68 -0.15
C LYS A 31 -15.72 -2.50 -0.40
N ARG A 32 -16.98 -2.79 -0.71
CA ARG A 32 -18.02 -1.77 -0.84
C ARG A 32 -18.51 -1.40 0.55
N ARG A 33 -18.68 -0.13 0.75
CA ARG A 33 -19.18 0.44 1.99
C ARG A 33 -20.42 1.27 1.70
N LYS A 34 -21.48 1.03 2.47
CA LYS A 34 -22.66 1.88 2.39
C LYS A 34 -22.46 3.12 3.25
N GLU A 35 -22.51 4.27 2.62
CA GLU A 35 -22.47 5.54 3.34
C GLU A 35 -23.83 6.21 3.28
N LYS A 36 -24.36 6.54 4.46
CA LYS A 36 -25.59 7.34 4.56
C LYS A 36 -25.21 8.80 4.61
N ARG A 37 -25.69 9.57 3.63
CA ARG A 37 -25.59 11.03 3.64
C ARG A 37 -27.01 11.58 3.61
N GLY A 38 -27.54 11.96 4.79
CA GLY A 38 -28.92 12.42 4.91
C GLY A 38 -29.91 11.36 4.48
N LYS A 39 -30.72 11.65 3.45
CA LYS A 39 -31.71 10.74 2.90
C LYS A 39 -31.14 9.74 1.89
N TYR A 40 -29.89 9.90 1.50
CA TYR A 40 -29.29 9.08 0.45
C TYR A 40 -28.32 8.07 1.02
N THR A 41 -28.37 6.87 0.47
CA THR A 41 -27.38 5.83 0.73
C THR A 41 -26.53 5.66 -0.52
N THR A 42 -25.25 5.92 -0.43
CA THR A 42 -24.32 5.72 -1.54
C THR A 42 -23.41 4.53 -1.26
N ASN A 43 -23.05 3.81 -2.32
CA ASN A 43 -22.08 2.74 -2.24
C ASN A 43 -20.71 3.33 -2.59
N ALA A 44 -19.80 3.32 -1.61
CA ALA A 44 -18.43 3.76 -1.81
C ALA A 44 -17.48 2.57 -1.66
N MET A 45 -16.41 2.57 -2.45
CA MET A 45 -15.36 1.58 -2.28
C MET A 45 -14.42 2.00 -1.18
N GLN A 46 -14.14 1.10 -0.26
CA GLN A 46 -13.06 1.27 0.72
C GLN A 46 -11.85 0.53 0.21
N ILE A 47 -10.79 1.28 -0.07
CA ILE A 47 -9.53 0.75 -0.56
C ILE A 47 -8.44 1.25 0.38
N THR A 48 -7.88 0.36 1.17
CA THR A 48 -6.89 0.70 2.19
C THR A 48 -5.87 -0.41 2.32
N MET A 49 -4.61 -0.03 2.40
CA MET A 49 -3.51 -0.95 2.72
C MET A 49 -2.84 -0.45 3.99
N ARG A 50 -2.57 -1.36 4.90
CA ARG A 50 -1.95 -1.00 6.18
C ARG A 50 -0.90 -2.02 6.59
N ILE A 51 0.14 -1.53 7.22
CA ILE A 51 1.09 -2.36 7.97
C ILE A 51 1.15 -1.79 9.38
N GLU A 52 0.91 -2.63 10.38
CA GLU A 52 0.95 -2.25 11.78
C GLU A 52 2.07 -3.01 12.46
N MET A 53 2.97 -2.28 13.09
CA MET A 53 4.15 -2.85 13.74
C MET A 53 4.54 -2.05 14.98
N THR A 54 5.30 -2.68 15.85
CA THR A 54 5.94 -1.98 16.97
C THR A 54 7.21 -1.25 16.56
N ASP A 55 7.77 -1.59 15.40
CA ASP A 55 8.97 -0.96 14.88
C ASP A 55 8.61 0.24 14.00
N GLU A 56 8.69 1.42 14.59
CA GLU A 56 8.40 2.66 13.88
C GLU A 56 9.39 2.92 12.75
N SER A 57 10.66 2.58 12.95
CA SER A 57 11.72 2.92 12.00
C SER A 57 11.50 2.26 10.65
N ILE A 58 11.02 1.01 10.63
CA ILE A 58 10.77 0.32 9.37
C ILE A 58 9.61 0.97 8.60
N LEU A 59 8.59 1.42 9.31
CA LEU A 59 7.45 2.08 8.68
C LEU A 59 7.85 3.46 8.14
N LYS A 60 8.70 4.18 8.83
CA LYS A 60 9.26 5.45 8.35
C LYS A 60 10.13 5.23 7.11
N TRP A 61 10.89 4.14 7.09
CA TRP A 61 11.68 3.79 5.92
C TRP A 61 10.81 3.49 4.71
N ILE A 62 9.72 2.76 4.89
CA ILE A 62 8.77 2.49 3.80
C ILE A 62 8.21 3.81 3.26
N HIS A 63 7.78 4.68 4.15
CA HIS A 63 7.23 5.98 3.77
C HIS A 63 8.27 6.81 2.99
N ALA A 64 9.50 6.84 3.46
CA ALA A 64 10.56 7.58 2.80
C ALA A 64 10.90 6.99 1.43
N THR A 65 10.84 5.68 1.30
CA THR A 65 11.14 4.97 0.06
C THR A 65 10.04 5.16 -0.99
N LEU A 66 8.80 4.97 -0.60
CA LEU A 66 7.66 5.07 -1.51
C LEU A 66 7.18 6.49 -1.71
N LYS A 67 7.40 7.38 -0.74
CA LYS A 67 6.92 8.76 -0.72
C LYS A 67 5.40 8.87 -0.81
N LEU A 68 4.71 7.83 -0.35
CA LEU A 68 3.26 7.74 -0.35
C LEU A 68 2.80 7.23 1.01
N GLY A 69 1.57 7.55 1.38
CA GLY A 69 0.98 7.06 2.60
C GLY A 69 1.29 7.92 3.82
N THR A 70 0.89 7.43 4.98
CA THR A 70 1.10 8.11 6.27
C THR A 70 1.53 7.12 7.32
N VAL A 71 2.38 7.57 8.24
CA VAL A 71 2.78 6.79 9.42
C VAL A 71 2.21 7.50 10.64
N ARG A 72 1.46 6.77 11.46
CA ARG A 72 0.86 7.30 12.68
C ARG A 72 1.02 6.33 13.83
N LYS A 73 1.18 6.88 15.02
CA LYS A 73 1.11 6.09 16.24
C LYS A 73 -0.35 5.68 16.48
N ARG A 74 -0.57 4.40 16.75
CA ARG A 74 -1.90 3.93 17.05
C ARG A 74 -2.30 4.35 18.46
N ASN A 75 -3.50 4.92 18.60
CA ASN A 75 -4.03 5.27 19.90
C ASN A 75 -4.29 4.00 20.70
N ARG A 76 -3.81 4.00 21.95
CA ARG A 76 -4.05 2.89 22.85
C ARG A 76 -5.49 2.88 23.32
N SER A 77 -6.13 1.72 23.24
CA SER A 77 -7.39 1.50 23.90
C SER A 77 -7.18 1.46 25.43
N PRO A 78 -8.13 1.92 26.24
CA PRO A 78 -8.04 1.78 27.69
C PRO A 78 -7.84 0.35 28.18
N SER A 79 -8.25 -0.64 27.38
CA SER A 79 -8.07 -2.04 27.70
C SER A 79 -6.67 -2.57 27.46
N VAL A 80 -5.80 -1.81 26.77
CA VAL A 80 -4.44 -2.25 26.47
C VAL A 80 -3.58 -2.15 27.73
N LYS A 81 -2.85 -3.22 28.02
CA LYS A 81 -1.97 -3.26 29.18
C LYS A 81 -0.82 -2.26 29.03
N LYS A 82 -0.49 -1.56 30.11
CA LYS A 82 0.53 -0.49 30.08
C LYS A 82 1.91 -0.95 29.65
N HIS A 83 2.26 -2.22 29.87
CA HIS A 83 3.58 -2.74 29.51
C HIS A 83 3.70 -3.17 28.04
N TRP A 84 2.62 -3.12 27.28
CA TRP A 84 2.69 -3.41 25.85
C TRP A 84 3.32 -2.24 25.12
N LYS A 85 4.17 -2.59 24.13
CA LYS A 85 4.83 -1.58 23.30
C LYS A 85 3.81 -0.80 22.48
N ASP A 86 4.14 0.44 22.19
CA ASP A 86 3.36 1.25 21.27
C ASP A 86 3.38 0.61 19.88
N ARG A 87 2.29 0.75 19.17
CA ARG A 87 2.18 0.29 17.80
C ARG A 87 2.06 1.48 16.86
N TRP A 88 2.60 1.29 15.68
CA TRP A 88 2.59 2.28 14.63
C TRP A 88 1.89 1.71 13.42
N VAL A 89 1.24 2.56 12.63
CA VAL A 89 0.49 2.14 11.46
C VAL A 89 0.92 2.94 10.24
N TYR A 90 1.32 2.23 9.20
CA TYR A 90 1.53 2.81 7.88
C TYR A 90 0.27 2.55 7.04
N THR A 91 -0.31 3.60 6.48
CA THR A 91 -1.59 3.51 5.76
C THR A 91 -1.48 4.12 4.37
N LEU A 92 -2.02 3.40 3.39
CA LEU A 92 -2.20 3.85 2.02
C LEU A 92 -3.68 3.74 1.68
N ARG A 93 -4.23 4.75 1.00
CA ARG A 93 -5.66 4.78 0.63
C ARG A 93 -5.84 5.13 -0.84
N PHE A 94 -6.85 4.53 -1.45
CA PHE A 94 -7.30 4.85 -2.80
C PHE A 94 -6.15 4.80 -3.83
N ARG A 95 -5.92 5.87 -4.55
CA ARG A 95 -4.91 5.90 -5.61
C ARG A 95 -3.51 5.58 -5.12
N GLN A 96 -3.16 6.00 -3.90
CA GLN A 96 -1.86 5.65 -3.33
C GLN A 96 -1.72 4.15 -3.11
N ALA A 97 -2.79 3.50 -2.63
CA ALA A 97 -2.80 2.04 -2.51
C ALA A 97 -2.64 1.38 -3.88
N TYR A 98 -3.33 1.89 -4.90
CA TYR A 98 -3.19 1.41 -6.27
C TYR A 98 -1.75 1.53 -6.76
N GLN A 99 -1.11 2.68 -6.56
CA GLN A 99 0.27 2.90 -7.00
C GLN A 99 1.23 1.91 -6.35
N VAL A 100 1.06 1.66 -5.05
CA VAL A 100 1.90 0.70 -4.35
C VAL A 100 1.58 -0.73 -4.78
N CYS A 101 0.32 -1.06 -5.01
CA CYS A 101 -0.05 -2.37 -5.56
C CYS A 101 0.67 -2.66 -6.87
N CYS A 102 0.77 -1.66 -7.73
CA CYS A 102 1.48 -1.82 -8.99
C CYS A 102 2.96 -2.11 -8.81
N LEU A 103 3.57 -1.46 -7.80
CA LEU A 103 4.99 -1.66 -7.53
C LEU A 103 5.26 -3.04 -6.93
N ILE A 104 4.43 -3.49 -5.98
CA ILE A 104 4.68 -4.73 -5.24
C ILE A 104 4.11 -5.97 -5.92
N TRP A 105 3.23 -5.80 -6.90
CA TRP A 105 2.57 -6.91 -7.58
C TRP A 105 3.52 -7.99 -8.07
N PRO A 106 4.69 -7.66 -8.68
CA PRO A 106 5.62 -8.69 -9.16
C PRO A 106 6.20 -9.58 -8.06
N TYR A 107 6.21 -9.08 -6.83
CA TYR A 107 6.89 -9.74 -5.71
C TYR A 107 5.91 -10.29 -4.67
N ALA A 108 4.63 -9.96 -4.76
CA ALA A 108 3.65 -10.39 -3.79
C ALA A 108 3.20 -11.83 -4.06
N HIS A 109 2.85 -12.55 -3.02
CA HIS A 109 2.39 -13.93 -3.10
C HIS A 109 1.08 -14.12 -2.35
N ILE A 110 1.09 -13.85 -1.05
CA ILE A 110 -0.03 -14.20 -0.16
C ILE A 110 -1.24 -13.32 -0.43
N LYS A 111 -1.02 -12.03 -0.63
CA LYS A 111 -2.09 -11.04 -0.80
C LYS A 111 -2.34 -10.66 -2.25
N LEU A 112 -1.84 -11.46 -3.17
CA LEU A 112 -1.89 -11.16 -4.60
C LEU A 112 -3.32 -10.94 -5.10
N ASP A 113 -4.29 -11.70 -4.60
CA ASP A 113 -5.67 -11.58 -5.04
C ASP A 113 -6.25 -10.19 -4.73
N LYS A 114 -6.01 -9.70 -3.52
CA LYS A 114 -6.49 -8.36 -3.14
C LYS A 114 -5.76 -7.26 -3.91
N ILE A 115 -4.46 -7.43 -4.10
CA ILE A 115 -3.65 -6.51 -4.91
C ILE A 115 -4.21 -6.44 -6.32
N GLN A 116 -4.51 -7.59 -6.91
CA GLN A 116 -5.06 -7.67 -8.26
C GLN A 116 -6.43 -6.98 -8.34
N GLN A 117 -7.28 -7.16 -7.34
CA GLN A 117 -8.59 -6.51 -7.28
C GLN A 117 -8.45 -4.98 -7.31
N ILE A 118 -7.50 -4.44 -6.55
CA ILE A 118 -7.27 -2.99 -6.53
C ILE A 118 -6.75 -2.51 -7.88
N ILE A 119 -5.82 -3.24 -8.47
CA ILE A 119 -5.27 -2.89 -9.78
C ILE A 119 -6.37 -2.91 -10.85
N ASP A 120 -7.18 -3.94 -10.89
CA ASP A 120 -8.26 -4.07 -11.86
C ASP A 120 -9.31 -2.97 -11.70
N HIS A 121 -9.55 -2.55 -10.47
CA HIS A 121 -10.51 -1.47 -10.19
C HIS A 121 -10.10 -0.15 -10.86
N TYR A 122 -8.81 0.19 -10.82
CA TYR A 122 -8.31 1.46 -11.37
C TYR A 122 -7.90 1.36 -12.82
N ASN A 123 -7.38 0.20 -13.25
CA ASN A 123 -6.85 0.02 -14.60
C ASN A 123 -7.24 -1.32 -15.21
N PRO A 124 -8.53 -1.58 -15.41
CA PRO A 124 -8.95 -2.88 -15.93
C PRO A 124 -8.38 -3.22 -17.31
N LYS A 125 -8.07 -2.21 -18.13
CA LYS A 125 -7.54 -2.45 -19.47
C LYS A 125 -6.14 -3.03 -19.51
N ILE A 126 -5.32 -2.74 -18.49
CA ILE A 126 -3.95 -3.23 -18.44
C ILE A 126 -3.92 -4.73 -18.10
N PHE A 127 -4.91 -5.20 -17.37
CA PHE A 127 -4.95 -6.57 -16.86
C PHE A 127 -5.95 -7.48 -17.57
N ASN A 128 -6.61 -7.00 -18.61
CA ASN A 128 -7.49 -7.84 -19.43
C ASN A 128 -6.72 -8.83 -20.29
N ASP A 129 -5.47 -8.52 -20.61
CA ASP A 129 -4.61 -9.46 -21.28
C ASP A 129 -3.96 -10.38 -20.23
N LYS A 130 -4.06 -11.68 -20.47
CA LYS A 130 -3.58 -12.68 -19.52
C LYS A 130 -2.07 -12.70 -19.32
N VAL A 131 -1.35 -12.02 -20.19
CA VAL A 131 0.10 -11.91 -20.11
C VAL A 131 0.41 -10.44 -19.84
N VAL A 132 0.67 -10.13 -18.57
CA VAL A 132 1.12 -8.81 -18.20
C VAL A 132 2.64 -8.82 -18.18
N ASP A 133 3.24 -8.07 -19.09
CA ASP A 133 4.66 -7.80 -19.04
C ASP A 133 4.93 -6.84 -17.90
N LEU A 134 5.60 -7.32 -16.88
CA LEU A 134 5.88 -6.54 -15.68
C LEU A 134 6.73 -5.32 -15.97
N ASP A 135 7.66 -5.42 -16.90
CA ASP A 135 8.51 -4.29 -17.26
C ASP A 135 7.70 -3.20 -17.96
N THR A 136 6.80 -3.58 -18.86
CA THR A 136 5.88 -2.66 -19.52
C THR A 136 5.01 -1.97 -18.47
N TYR A 137 4.52 -2.72 -17.49
CA TYR A 137 3.68 -2.19 -16.43
C TYR A 137 4.43 -1.17 -15.58
N ARG A 138 5.65 -1.49 -15.18
CA ARG A 138 6.50 -0.57 -14.43
C ARG A 138 6.78 0.72 -15.20
N LYS A 139 7.05 0.61 -16.50
CA LYS A 139 7.27 1.77 -17.35
C LYS A 139 6.03 2.64 -17.43
N ALA A 140 4.86 2.05 -17.57
CA ALA A 140 3.61 2.79 -17.58
C ALA A 140 3.39 3.56 -16.28
N MET A 141 3.72 2.95 -15.15
CA MET A 141 3.61 3.63 -13.86
C MET A 141 4.64 4.73 -13.67
N ALA A 142 5.82 4.58 -14.23
CA ALA A 142 6.88 5.59 -14.14
C ALA A 142 6.57 6.86 -14.94
N LEU A 143 5.66 6.78 -15.91
CA LEU A 143 5.26 7.91 -16.75
C LEU A 143 4.15 8.79 -16.13
N GLU A 144 3.58 8.36 -15.02
CA GLU A 144 2.53 9.14 -14.34
C GLU A 144 3.12 10.15 -13.37
#